data_7d58b7a572596e0368b7af0b1edac2bc
#
_entry.id   7d58b7a572596e0368b7af0b1edac2bc
#
_cell.length_a   1.000
_cell.length_b   1.000
_cell.length_c   1.000
_cell.angle_alpha   90.00
_cell.angle_beta   90.00
_cell.angle_gamma   90.00
#
_symmetry.space_group_name_H-M   'P 1'
#
loop_
_entity.id
_entity.type
_entity.pdbx_description
1 polymer ?
#
loop_
_entity_poly.entity_id
_entity_poly.type
_entity_poly.pdbx_seq_one_letter_code
_entity_poly.pdbx_strand_id
1 'polypeptide(L)'
;VLSTLHTNDAVSSIVRLEDMGVETYLVANSLVGLVAQRLLRKVCPNCAKEVETTEQERLFLGEDVKTVRKGIGCSHCSNTGYKGRIAVHEILAMDNTIRRMIVNHDSVEAITAYAREHQHMRTLKESGLMLVKQGVTTPEELMKISYE
;
A
#
# COMPACT_ATOMS: atom_id res chain seq x y z
N VAL A 1 11.76 20.44 -3.33
CA VAL A 1 10.33 20.65 -3.57
C VAL A 1 9.58 19.38 -3.23
N LEU A 2 8.45 19.50 -2.56
CA LEU A 2 7.52 18.41 -2.29
C LEU A 2 6.22 18.69 -3.02
N SER A 3 5.61 17.65 -3.59
CA SER A 3 4.33 17.74 -4.29
C SER A 3 3.51 16.48 -4.06
N THR A 4 2.23 16.51 -4.42
CA THR A 4 1.33 15.37 -4.30
C THR A 4 0.67 15.05 -5.63
N LEU A 5 0.45 13.78 -5.88
CA LEU A 5 -0.27 13.25 -7.04
C LEU A 5 -1.33 12.26 -6.57
N HIS A 6 -2.34 12.05 -7.40
CA HIS A 6 -3.36 11.03 -7.17
C HIS A 6 -3.04 9.79 -8.01
N THR A 7 -2.36 8.83 -7.40
CA THR A 7 -1.96 7.55 -8.03
C THR A 7 -2.20 6.39 -7.08
N ASN A 8 -2.32 5.18 -7.64
CA ASN A 8 -2.61 3.98 -6.86
C ASN A 8 -1.35 3.35 -6.23
N ASP A 9 -0.19 3.58 -6.82
CA ASP A 9 1.11 3.09 -6.34
C ASP A 9 2.23 4.11 -6.62
N ALA A 10 3.41 3.88 -6.04
CA ALA A 10 4.53 4.81 -6.17
C ALA A 10 5.06 4.88 -7.61
N VAL A 11 5.23 3.73 -8.26
CA VAL A 11 5.83 3.66 -9.60
C VAL A 11 4.93 4.30 -10.66
N SER A 12 3.62 4.13 -10.54
CA SER A 12 2.65 4.75 -11.48
C SER A 12 2.68 6.28 -11.47
N SER A 13 3.25 6.88 -10.44
CA SER A 13 3.45 8.34 -10.39
C SER A 13 4.40 8.83 -11.49
N ILE A 14 5.34 8.00 -11.92
CA ILE A 14 6.26 8.30 -13.03
C ILE A 14 5.46 8.47 -14.32
N VAL A 15 4.62 7.48 -14.64
CA VAL A 15 3.77 7.52 -15.84
C VAL A 15 2.81 8.72 -15.77
N ARG A 16 2.26 9.01 -14.61
CA ARG A 16 1.35 10.14 -14.42
C ARG A 16 2.03 11.47 -14.72
N LEU A 17 3.28 11.65 -14.30
CA LEU A 17 4.05 12.86 -14.61
C LEU A 17 4.30 13.00 -16.11
N GLU A 18 4.65 11.90 -16.78
CA GLU A 18 4.83 11.88 -18.24
C GLU A 18 3.52 12.21 -18.97
N ASP A 19 2.41 11.63 -18.55
CA ASP A 19 1.08 11.91 -19.09
C ASP A 19 0.66 13.40 -18.92
N MET A 20 1.15 14.04 -17.89
CA MET A 20 0.95 15.46 -17.64
C MET A 20 1.84 16.37 -18.51
N GLY A 21 2.68 15.78 -19.36
CA GLY A 21 3.54 16.51 -20.30
C GLY A 21 4.93 16.82 -19.76
N VAL A 22 5.34 16.18 -18.66
CA VAL A 22 6.72 16.33 -18.17
C VAL A 22 7.65 15.43 -18.99
N GLU A 23 8.71 16.01 -19.51
CA GLU A 23 9.72 15.29 -20.29
C GLU A 23 10.35 14.16 -19.48
N THR A 24 10.47 12.99 -20.08
CA THR A 24 10.96 11.76 -19.41
C THR A 24 12.30 11.95 -18.73
N TYR A 25 13.25 12.65 -19.37
CA TYR A 25 14.56 12.90 -18.77
C TYR A 25 14.49 13.82 -17.56
N LEU A 26 13.53 14.77 -17.52
CA LEU A 26 13.29 15.63 -16.37
C LEU A 26 12.71 14.80 -15.20
N VAL A 27 11.76 13.92 -15.48
CA VAL A 27 11.23 12.99 -14.47
C VAL A 27 12.38 12.18 -13.86
N ALA A 28 13.18 11.55 -14.72
CA ALA A 28 14.28 10.69 -14.26
C ALA A 28 15.33 11.42 -13.40
N ASN A 29 15.65 12.67 -13.74
CA ASN A 29 16.72 13.41 -13.09
C ASN A 29 16.29 14.29 -11.94
N SER A 30 15.00 14.65 -11.87
CA SER A 30 14.49 15.57 -10.83
C SER A 30 13.91 14.85 -9.62
N LEU A 31 13.41 13.62 -9.78
CA LEU A 31 12.83 12.88 -8.68
C LEU A 31 13.92 12.35 -7.74
N VAL A 32 13.68 12.49 -6.45
CA VAL A 32 14.50 11.92 -5.37
C VAL A 32 13.83 10.65 -4.82
N GLY A 33 12.53 10.64 -4.72
CA GLY A 33 11.76 9.50 -4.25
C GLY A 33 10.27 9.70 -4.45
N LEU A 34 9.55 8.61 -4.40
CA LEU A 34 8.10 8.55 -4.53
C LEU A 34 7.53 7.76 -3.36
N VAL A 35 6.46 8.27 -2.78
CA VAL A 35 5.75 7.61 -1.68
C VAL A 35 4.27 7.52 -2.03
N ALA A 36 3.76 6.30 -2.15
CA ALA A 36 2.33 6.07 -2.17
C ALA A 36 1.85 5.78 -0.75
N GLN A 37 0.72 6.35 -0.37
CA GLN A 37 0.16 6.21 0.97
C GLN A 37 -1.33 5.92 0.89
N ARG A 38 -1.79 5.04 1.78
CA ARG A 38 -3.21 4.78 2.04
C ARG A 38 -3.46 4.74 3.54
N LEU A 39 -4.67 5.12 3.93
CA LEU A 39 -5.11 5.06 5.32
C LEU A 39 -6.05 3.88 5.51
N LEU A 40 -5.76 3.06 6.51
CA LEU A 40 -6.61 1.97 6.97
C LEU A 40 -7.17 2.31 8.33
N ARG A 41 -8.43 1.93 8.57
CA ARG A 41 -9.01 2.05 9.91
C ARG A 41 -8.43 0.99 10.82
N LYS A 42 -8.14 1.36 12.05
CA LYS A 42 -7.66 0.44 13.09
C LYS A 42 -8.83 -0.24 13.78
N VAL A 43 -8.66 -1.51 14.09
CA VAL A 43 -9.64 -2.25 14.92
C VAL A 43 -9.77 -1.56 16.27
N CYS A 44 -11.02 -1.40 16.75
CA CYS A 44 -11.28 -0.85 18.08
C CYS A 44 -10.70 -1.79 19.15
N PRO A 45 -9.79 -1.32 20.01
CA PRO A 45 -9.15 -2.16 21.00
C PRO A 45 -10.12 -2.63 22.10
N ASN A 46 -11.21 -1.89 22.32
CA ASN A 46 -12.18 -2.21 23.36
C ASN A 46 -13.08 -3.40 23.01
N CYS A 47 -13.44 -3.57 21.73
CA CYS A 47 -14.33 -4.63 21.28
C CYS A 47 -13.68 -5.61 20.30
N ALA A 48 -12.38 -5.54 20.13
CA ALA A 48 -11.66 -6.43 19.23
C ALA A 48 -11.71 -7.87 19.73
N LYS A 49 -12.03 -8.79 18.81
CA LYS A 49 -12.01 -10.24 19.04
C LYS A 49 -11.26 -10.93 17.92
N GLU A 50 -10.62 -12.02 18.27
CA GLU A 50 -10.03 -12.93 17.31
C GLU A 50 -11.14 -13.82 16.73
N VAL A 51 -11.25 -13.87 15.41
CA VAL A 51 -12.23 -14.66 14.68
C VAL A 51 -11.55 -15.48 13.59
N GLU A 52 -12.15 -16.62 13.26
CA GLU A 52 -11.65 -17.43 12.14
C GLU A 52 -11.87 -16.71 10.82
N THR A 53 -10.88 -16.85 9.92
CA THR A 53 -10.97 -16.31 8.57
C THR A 53 -12.00 -17.09 7.74
N THR A 54 -12.72 -16.36 6.89
CA THR A 54 -13.57 -16.97 5.86
C THR A 54 -12.71 -17.54 4.74
N GLU A 55 -13.29 -18.39 3.90
CA GLU A 55 -12.61 -18.92 2.71
C GLU A 55 -12.11 -17.79 1.78
N GLN A 56 -12.95 -16.78 1.56
CA GLN A 56 -12.59 -15.62 0.74
C GLN A 56 -11.43 -14.82 1.35
N GLU A 57 -11.42 -14.65 2.66
CA GLU A 57 -10.33 -13.99 3.36
C GLU A 57 -9.03 -14.78 3.24
N ARG A 58 -9.07 -16.11 3.36
CA ARG A 58 -7.89 -16.97 3.18
C ARG A 58 -7.34 -16.93 1.77
N LEU A 59 -8.20 -16.90 0.76
CA LEU A 59 -7.78 -16.73 -0.64
C LEU A 59 -7.05 -15.41 -0.87
N PHE A 60 -7.47 -14.36 -0.17
CA PHE A 60 -6.90 -13.03 -0.28
C PHE A 60 -5.64 -12.84 0.57
N LEU A 61 -5.63 -13.33 1.79
CA LEU A 61 -4.55 -13.13 2.77
C LEU A 61 -3.47 -14.21 2.72
N GLY A 62 -3.83 -15.41 2.26
CA GLY A 62 -2.99 -16.60 2.30
C GLY A 62 -3.60 -17.70 3.19
N GLU A 63 -3.35 -18.94 2.85
CA GLU A 63 -3.86 -20.13 3.55
C GLU A 63 -3.31 -20.28 4.97
N ASP A 64 -2.19 -19.63 5.28
CA ASP A 64 -1.56 -19.61 6.60
C ASP A 64 -2.28 -18.70 7.61
N VAL A 65 -3.09 -17.75 7.13
CA VAL A 65 -3.84 -16.81 7.99
C VAL A 65 -5.16 -17.45 8.41
N LYS A 66 -5.18 -18.13 9.54
CA LYS A 66 -6.35 -18.85 10.05
C LYS A 66 -7.29 -17.98 10.87
N THR A 67 -6.76 -16.98 11.55
CA THR A 67 -7.52 -16.06 12.39
C THR A 67 -7.13 -14.62 12.10
N VAL A 68 -8.08 -13.71 12.30
CA VAL A 68 -7.90 -12.26 12.20
C VAL A 68 -8.61 -11.58 13.36
N ARG A 69 -8.23 -10.34 13.61
CA ARG A 69 -8.84 -9.55 14.67
C ARG A 69 -9.88 -8.62 14.07
N LYS A 70 -11.10 -8.64 14.61
CA LYS A 70 -12.20 -7.78 14.18
C LYS A 70 -12.88 -7.13 15.36
N GLY A 71 -13.33 -5.90 15.21
CA GLY A 71 -14.17 -5.21 16.19
C GLY A 71 -15.64 -5.57 16.00
N ILE A 72 -16.30 -5.99 17.08
CA ILE A 72 -17.72 -6.38 17.05
C ILE A 72 -18.68 -5.19 17.17
N GLY A 73 -18.16 -4.03 17.56
CA GLY A 73 -18.92 -2.83 17.87
C GLY A 73 -19.11 -2.63 19.38
N CYS A 74 -18.94 -1.39 19.83
CA CYS A 74 -19.14 -0.98 21.21
C CYS A 74 -19.36 0.53 21.28
N SER A 75 -19.63 1.05 22.48
CA SER A 75 -19.84 2.49 22.70
C SER A 75 -18.58 3.33 22.38
N HIS A 76 -17.39 2.78 22.62
CA HIS A 76 -16.12 3.49 22.35
C HIS A 76 -15.85 3.72 20.87
N CYS A 77 -16.35 2.87 19.99
CA CYS A 77 -16.19 3.01 18.54
C CYS A 77 -17.51 3.39 17.83
N SER A 78 -18.52 3.80 18.56
CA SER A 78 -19.86 4.10 18.03
C SER A 78 -20.43 2.95 17.20
N ASN A 79 -20.23 1.72 17.67
CA ASN A 79 -20.66 0.47 17.03
C ASN A 79 -20.07 0.19 15.65
N THR A 80 -18.99 0.90 15.25
CA THR A 80 -18.35 0.68 13.96
C THR A 80 -17.35 -0.49 13.95
N GLY A 81 -16.82 -0.86 15.10
CA GLY A 81 -15.74 -1.84 15.24
C GLY A 81 -14.34 -1.25 14.95
N TYR A 82 -14.25 0.03 14.62
CA TYR A 82 -12.99 0.70 14.28
C TYR A 82 -12.79 1.96 15.13
N LYS A 83 -11.54 2.22 15.48
CA LYS A 83 -11.12 3.46 16.15
C LYS A 83 -9.73 3.87 15.75
N GLY A 84 -9.62 5.07 15.17
CA GLY A 84 -8.37 5.59 14.65
C GLY A 84 -7.99 5.03 13.28
N ARG A 85 -6.91 5.55 12.73
CA ARG A 85 -6.39 5.20 11.40
C ARG A 85 -4.90 4.97 11.47
N ILE A 86 -4.40 4.16 10.53
CA ILE A 86 -2.96 3.93 10.35
C ILE A 86 -2.64 4.03 8.86
N ALA A 87 -1.50 4.61 8.55
CA ALA A 87 -1.02 4.73 7.19
C ALA A 87 -0.21 3.49 6.79
N VAL A 88 -0.38 3.07 5.55
CA VAL A 88 0.53 2.15 4.85
C VAL A 88 1.23 2.90 3.74
N HIS A 89 2.48 2.55 3.48
CA HIS A 89 3.34 3.25 2.52
C HIS A 89 3.97 2.26 1.55
N GLU A 90 4.13 2.73 0.32
CA GLU A 90 4.97 2.13 -0.70
C GLU A 90 6.01 3.18 -1.10
N ILE A 91 7.28 2.90 -0.88
CA ILE A 91 8.35 3.88 -1.03
C ILE A 91 9.31 3.41 -2.12
N LEU A 92 9.50 4.25 -3.12
CA LEU A 92 10.48 4.09 -4.18
C LEU A 92 11.55 5.17 -4.04
N ALA A 93 12.78 4.77 -3.74
CA ALA A 93 13.93 5.67 -3.79
C ALA A 93 14.51 5.69 -5.22
N MET A 94 14.85 6.86 -5.71
CA MET A 94 15.47 6.99 -7.03
C MET A 94 16.95 6.62 -6.98
N ASP A 95 17.34 5.69 -7.83
CA ASP A 95 18.74 5.35 -8.06
C ASP A 95 19.09 5.42 -9.54
N ASN A 96 20.36 5.22 -9.88
CA ASN A 96 20.81 5.32 -11.27
C ASN A 96 20.18 4.26 -12.19
N THR A 97 19.89 3.08 -11.67
CA THR A 97 19.24 2.03 -12.44
C THR A 97 17.79 2.39 -12.76
N ILE A 98 17.05 2.90 -11.78
CA ILE A 98 15.67 3.34 -11.99
C ILE A 98 15.63 4.52 -12.95
N ARG A 99 16.55 5.48 -12.85
CA ARG A 99 16.64 6.59 -13.81
C ARG A 99 16.84 6.09 -15.25
N ARG A 100 17.72 5.12 -15.45
CA ARG A 100 17.89 4.50 -16.79
C ARG A 100 16.65 3.78 -17.26
N MET A 101 15.98 3.05 -16.38
CA MET A 101 14.71 2.37 -16.70
C MET A 101 13.63 3.36 -17.14
N ILE A 102 13.52 4.50 -16.48
CA ILE A 102 12.57 5.56 -16.84
C ILE A 102 12.90 6.12 -18.23
N VAL A 103 14.16 6.47 -18.48
CA VAL A 103 14.60 7.01 -19.78
C VAL A 103 14.38 6.00 -20.91
N ASN A 104 14.54 4.71 -20.63
CA ASN A 104 14.31 3.64 -21.60
C ASN A 104 12.82 3.27 -21.75
N HIS A 105 11.91 3.95 -21.06
CA HIS A 105 10.48 3.66 -21.05
C HIS A 105 10.16 2.21 -20.62
N ASP A 106 10.91 1.68 -19.67
CA ASP A 106 10.60 0.39 -19.08
C ASP A 106 9.24 0.40 -18.42
N SER A 107 8.59 -0.75 -18.39
CA SER A 107 7.23 -0.87 -17.82
C SER A 107 7.20 -0.62 -16.30
N VAL A 108 6.03 -0.24 -15.81
CA VAL A 108 5.77 -0.11 -14.36
C VAL A 108 6.11 -1.42 -13.64
N GLU A 109 5.75 -2.54 -14.22
CA GLU A 109 6.01 -3.88 -13.69
C GLU A 109 7.51 -4.15 -13.56
N ALA A 110 8.29 -3.78 -14.57
CA ALA A 110 9.76 -3.96 -14.57
C ALA A 110 10.42 -3.11 -13.49
N ILE A 111 10.02 -1.85 -13.35
CA ILE A 111 10.54 -0.94 -12.31
C ILE A 111 10.15 -1.43 -10.92
N THR A 112 8.92 -1.87 -10.76
CA THR A 112 8.43 -2.42 -9.49
C THR A 112 9.21 -3.68 -9.10
N ALA A 113 9.44 -4.60 -10.04
CA ALA A 113 10.21 -5.81 -9.80
C ALA A 113 11.65 -5.49 -9.36
N TYR A 114 12.30 -4.55 -10.03
CA TYR A 114 13.64 -4.08 -9.64
C TYR A 114 13.65 -3.51 -8.21
N ALA A 115 12.70 -2.63 -7.90
CA ALA A 115 12.63 -1.99 -6.58
C ALA A 115 12.35 -3.00 -5.46
N ARG A 116 11.52 -4.00 -5.72
CA ARG A 116 11.26 -5.09 -4.76
C ARG A 116 12.52 -5.90 -4.48
N GLU A 117 13.27 -6.23 -5.51
CA GLU A 117 14.47 -7.05 -5.39
C GLU A 117 15.64 -6.29 -4.74
N HIS A 118 15.92 -5.06 -5.19
CA HIS A 118 17.13 -4.30 -4.82
C HIS A 118 16.92 -3.28 -3.70
N GLN A 119 15.70 -2.75 -3.54
CA GLN A 119 15.38 -1.78 -2.50
C GLN A 119 14.52 -2.36 -1.38
N HIS A 120 14.15 -3.63 -1.47
CA HIS A 120 13.22 -4.28 -0.56
C HIS A 120 11.88 -3.53 -0.43
N MET A 121 11.44 -2.91 -1.53
CA MET A 121 10.18 -2.19 -1.58
C MET A 121 9.02 -3.14 -1.30
N ARG A 122 8.15 -2.75 -0.39
CA ARG A 122 6.89 -3.46 -0.11
C ARG A 122 5.75 -2.71 -0.78
N THR A 123 4.86 -3.45 -1.43
CA THR A 123 3.63 -2.87 -1.98
C THR A 123 2.68 -2.45 -0.85
N LEU A 124 1.72 -1.60 -1.19
CA LEU A 124 0.68 -1.19 -0.23
C LEU A 124 -0.06 -2.42 0.33
N LYS A 125 -0.38 -3.39 -0.53
CA LYS A 125 -1.02 -4.63 -0.12
C LYS A 125 -0.17 -5.43 0.86
N GLU A 126 1.12 -5.59 0.60
CA GLU A 126 2.04 -6.31 1.49
C GLU A 126 2.16 -5.62 2.85
N SER A 127 2.27 -4.30 2.86
CA SER A 127 2.32 -3.52 4.11
C SER A 127 1.02 -3.64 4.91
N GLY A 128 -0.11 -3.56 4.23
CA GLY A 128 -1.43 -3.76 4.86
C GLY A 128 -1.64 -5.17 5.38
N LEU A 129 -1.18 -6.18 4.64
CA LEU A 129 -1.24 -7.59 5.07
C LEU A 129 -0.49 -7.82 6.38
N MET A 130 0.67 -7.20 6.56
CA MET A 130 1.40 -7.26 7.83
C MET A 130 0.57 -6.71 8.99
N LEU A 131 -0.13 -5.58 8.77
CA LEU A 131 -1.00 -4.99 9.79
C LEU A 131 -2.21 -5.88 10.12
N VAL A 132 -2.77 -6.57 9.13
CA VAL A 132 -3.85 -7.55 9.36
C VAL A 132 -3.34 -8.71 10.21
N LYS A 133 -2.17 -9.25 9.90
CA LYS A 133 -1.53 -10.33 10.67
C LYS A 133 -1.19 -9.91 12.10
N GLN A 134 -0.86 -8.64 12.33
CA GLN A 134 -0.59 -8.08 13.65
C GLN A 134 -1.87 -7.73 14.44
N GLY A 135 -3.04 -7.86 13.82
CA GLY A 135 -4.31 -7.52 14.45
C GLY A 135 -4.62 -6.03 14.55
N VAL A 136 -3.94 -5.19 13.79
CA VAL A 136 -4.12 -3.73 13.80
C VAL A 136 -5.31 -3.31 12.95
N THR A 137 -5.53 -3.97 11.82
CA THR A 137 -6.63 -3.70 10.90
C THR A 137 -7.31 -5.00 10.46
N THR A 138 -8.32 -4.89 9.60
CA THR A 138 -9.14 -6.02 9.14
C THR A 138 -8.88 -6.35 7.68
N PRO A 139 -9.22 -7.58 7.24
CA PRO A 139 -9.17 -7.95 5.82
C PRO A 139 -10.04 -7.02 4.95
N GLU A 140 -11.20 -6.59 5.43
CA GLU A 140 -12.07 -5.69 4.66
C GLU A 140 -11.40 -4.36 4.35
N GLU A 141 -10.69 -3.77 5.31
CA GLU A 141 -9.95 -2.53 5.09
C GLU A 141 -8.83 -2.71 4.04
N LEU A 142 -8.12 -3.83 4.11
CA LEU A 142 -7.08 -4.15 3.14
C LEU A 142 -7.65 -4.37 1.73
N MET A 143 -8.78 -5.06 1.62
CA MET A 143 -9.46 -5.28 0.35
C MET A 143 -9.85 -3.97 -0.33
N LYS A 144 -10.33 -2.98 0.43
CA LYS A 144 -10.69 -1.66 -0.12
C LYS A 144 -9.52 -1.01 -0.88
N ILE A 145 -8.33 -1.01 -0.30
CA ILE A 145 -7.16 -0.38 -0.92
C ILE A 145 -6.51 -1.22 -2.02
N SER A 146 -6.87 -2.49 -2.13
CA SER A 146 -6.29 -3.41 -3.13
C SER A 146 -7.05 -3.40 -4.46
N TYR A 147 -8.27 -2.91 -4.46
CA TYR A 147 -9.15 -2.85 -5.64
C TYR A 147 -9.37 -1.42 -6.17
N GLU A 148 -8.82 -0.40 -5.51
CA GLU A 148 -8.75 0.97 -5.99
C GLU A 148 -7.49 1.19 -6.84
#